data_035d39cec6a815639a2a9a530a801313
#
_entry.id   035d39cec6a815639a2a9a530a801313
#
_cell.length_a   1.000
_cell.length_b   1.000
_cell.length_c   1.000
_cell.angle_alpha   90.00
_cell.angle_beta   90.00
_cell.angle_gamma   90.00
#
_symmetry.space_group_name_H-M   'P 1'
#
loop_
_entity.id
_entity.type
_entity.pdbx_description
1 polymer ?
#
loop_
_entity_poly.entity_id
_entity_poly.type
_entity_poly.pdbx_seq_one_letter_code
_entity_poly.pdbx_strand_id
1 'polypeptide(L)'
;AALRTARLSQARRLIARHLQDPHLAPAMVADLLGVSVRHLHMLFEAAEKSFSQTVTDERLKQSRRLMREAPERLIADIAASCGFESLATYYRVFNAAYGMAPGDFRARASDGL
;
A
#
# COMPACT_ATOMS: atom_id res chain seq x y z
N ALA A 1 -8.83 -24.34 -2.98
CA ALA A 1 -8.31 -23.77 -4.21
C ALA A 1 -9.13 -22.58 -4.66
N ALA A 2 -10.30 -22.79 -5.28
CA ALA A 2 -11.10 -21.67 -5.79
C ALA A 2 -11.59 -20.74 -4.67
N LEU A 3 -12.01 -21.28 -3.53
CA LEU A 3 -12.49 -20.47 -2.42
C LEU A 3 -11.35 -19.65 -1.81
N ARG A 4 -10.17 -20.24 -1.67
CA ARG A 4 -8.99 -19.52 -1.15
C ARG A 4 -8.62 -18.37 -2.07
N THR A 5 -8.61 -18.58 -3.36
CA THR A 5 -8.32 -17.55 -4.35
C THR A 5 -9.35 -16.43 -4.29
N ALA A 6 -10.63 -16.78 -4.18
CA ALA A 6 -11.70 -15.79 -4.07
C ALA A 6 -11.56 -14.94 -2.80
N ARG A 7 -11.24 -15.58 -1.66
CA ARG A 7 -11.05 -14.86 -0.39
C ARG A 7 -9.83 -13.97 -0.41
N LEU A 8 -8.75 -14.42 -1.03
CA LEU A 8 -7.55 -13.59 -1.19
C LEU A 8 -7.86 -12.36 -2.04
N SER A 9 -8.60 -12.54 -3.13
CA SER A 9 -9.03 -11.41 -3.96
C SER A 9 -9.92 -10.44 -3.19
N GLN A 10 -10.83 -10.94 -2.36
CA GLN A 10 -11.67 -10.09 -1.50
C GLN A 10 -10.83 -9.32 -0.48
N ALA A 11 -9.85 -9.99 0.13
CA ALA A 11 -8.94 -9.33 1.08
C ALA A 11 -8.17 -8.20 0.40
N ARG A 12 -7.68 -8.43 -0.81
CA ARG A 12 -6.96 -7.40 -1.57
C ARG A 12 -7.85 -6.22 -1.92
N ARG A 13 -9.10 -6.46 -2.27
CA ARG A 13 -10.06 -5.38 -2.53
C ARG A 13 -10.35 -4.56 -1.28
N LEU A 14 -10.46 -5.23 -0.12
CA LEU A 14 -10.66 -4.54 1.15
C LEU A 14 -9.46 -3.69 1.52
N ILE A 15 -8.24 -4.20 1.30
CA ILE A 15 -7.02 -3.42 1.48
C ILE A 15 -7.06 -2.16 0.61
N ALA A 16 -7.37 -2.31 -0.66
CA ALA A 16 -7.41 -1.18 -1.58
C ALA A 16 -8.45 -0.14 -1.16
N ARG A 17 -9.60 -0.59 -0.67
CA ARG A 17 -10.69 0.29 -0.25
C ARG A 17 -10.32 1.09 1.00
N HIS A 18 -9.53 0.52 1.90
CA HIS A 18 -9.17 1.15 3.18
C HIS A 18 -7.72 1.64 3.23
N LEU A 19 -7.09 1.75 2.08
CA LEU A 19 -5.67 2.04 1.98
C LEU A 19 -5.25 3.35 2.63
N GLN A 20 -6.13 4.36 2.59
CA GLN A 20 -5.85 5.68 3.15
C GLN A 20 -5.95 5.72 4.67
N ASP A 21 -6.55 4.70 5.27
CA ASP A 21 -6.66 4.63 6.72
C ASP A 21 -5.29 4.20 7.29
N PRO A 22 -4.62 5.07 8.08
CA PRO A 22 -3.33 4.71 8.66
C PRO A 22 -3.43 3.57 9.66
N HIS A 23 -4.64 3.28 10.17
CA HIS A 23 -4.88 2.21 11.12
C HIS A 23 -5.28 0.89 10.47
N LEU A 24 -5.21 0.82 9.14
CA LEU A 24 -5.48 -0.43 8.42
C LEU A 24 -4.57 -1.54 8.95
N ALA A 25 -5.19 -2.63 9.41
CA ALA A 25 -4.50 -3.71 10.09
C ALA A 25 -5.16 -5.05 9.74
N PRO A 26 -4.44 -6.17 9.94
CA PRO A 26 -5.01 -7.48 9.65
C PRO A 26 -6.34 -7.74 10.36
N ALA A 27 -6.48 -7.32 11.62
CA ALA A 27 -7.71 -7.54 12.38
C ALA A 27 -8.92 -6.89 11.71
N MET A 28 -8.75 -5.69 11.17
CA MET A 28 -9.82 -4.97 10.47
C MET A 28 -10.29 -5.73 9.24
N VAL A 29 -9.35 -6.15 8.42
CA VAL A 29 -9.69 -6.88 7.18
C VAL A 29 -10.26 -8.26 7.48
N ALA A 30 -9.70 -8.95 8.47
CA ALA A 30 -10.22 -10.25 8.89
C ALA A 30 -11.67 -10.14 9.35
N ASP A 31 -11.97 -9.10 10.14
CA ASP A 31 -13.32 -8.86 10.63
C ASP A 31 -14.30 -8.60 9.48
N LEU A 32 -13.91 -7.75 8.54
CA LEU A 32 -14.74 -7.44 7.37
C LEU A 32 -14.94 -8.64 6.46
N LEU A 33 -13.93 -9.52 6.41
CA LEU A 33 -13.99 -10.72 5.58
C LEU A 33 -14.74 -11.87 6.26
N GLY A 34 -14.94 -11.77 7.58
CA GLY A 34 -15.61 -12.80 8.36
C GLY A 34 -14.72 -13.99 8.68
N VAL A 35 -13.42 -13.78 8.83
CA VAL A 35 -12.45 -14.82 9.18
C VAL A 35 -11.60 -14.37 10.34
N SER A 36 -10.86 -15.32 10.94
CA SER A 36 -9.90 -14.98 11.98
C SER A 36 -8.66 -14.32 11.40
N VAL A 37 -7.92 -13.59 12.22
CA VAL A 37 -6.64 -13.00 11.82
C VAL A 37 -5.67 -14.11 11.35
N ARG A 38 -5.65 -15.22 12.04
CA ARG A 38 -4.81 -16.36 11.64
C ARG A 38 -5.17 -16.86 10.25
N HIS A 39 -6.47 -17.01 9.98
CA HIS A 39 -6.94 -17.43 8.66
C HIS A 39 -6.54 -16.44 7.59
N LEU A 40 -6.66 -15.13 7.88
CA LEU A 40 -6.24 -14.10 6.96
C LEU A 40 -4.77 -14.24 6.59
N HIS A 41 -3.89 -14.42 7.58
CA HIS A 41 -2.47 -14.61 7.30
C HIS A 41 -2.21 -15.87 6.48
N MET A 42 -2.97 -16.95 6.73
CA MET A 42 -2.85 -18.17 5.93
C MET A 42 -3.21 -17.94 4.47
N LEU A 43 -4.18 -17.08 4.19
CA LEU A 43 -4.54 -16.72 2.81
C LEU A 43 -3.36 -16.08 2.08
N PHE A 44 -2.54 -15.29 2.78
CA PHE A 44 -1.39 -14.63 2.17
C PHE A 44 -0.15 -15.52 2.13
N GLU A 45 -0.10 -16.62 2.85
CA GLU A 45 1.06 -17.52 2.83
C GLU A 45 1.35 -18.10 1.45
N ALA A 46 0.29 -18.34 0.68
CA ALA A 46 0.43 -18.88 -0.68
C ALA A 46 0.71 -17.78 -1.70
N ALA A 47 0.65 -16.52 -1.31
CA ALA A 47 0.91 -15.39 -2.16
C ALA A 47 2.39 -14.98 -2.04
N GLU A 48 2.88 -14.21 -3.01
CA GLU A 48 4.27 -13.76 -2.98
C GLU A 48 4.54 -12.75 -1.87
N LYS A 49 3.51 -12.07 -1.39
CA LYS A 49 3.64 -10.98 -0.43
C LYS A 49 2.71 -11.20 0.76
N SER A 50 3.21 -10.84 1.94
CA SER A 50 2.40 -10.86 3.16
C SER A 50 1.34 -9.76 3.11
N PHE A 51 0.43 -9.76 4.09
CA PHE A 51 -0.55 -8.68 4.26
C PHE A 51 0.16 -7.32 4.34
N SER A 52 1.14 -7.19 5.22
CA SER A 52 1.86 -5.94 5.43
C SER A 52 2.58 -5.46 4.18
N GLN A 53 3.23 -6.37 3.47
CA GLN A 53 3.91 -6.04 2.22
C GLN A 53 2.92 -5.58 1.16
N THR A 54 1.77 -6.23 1.08
CA THR A 54 0.71 -5.84 0.15
C THR A 54 0.22 -4.43 0.43
N VAL A 55 -0.04 -4.10 1.70
CA VAL A 55 -0.48 -2.75 2.10
C VAL A 55 0.57 -1.71 1.70
N THR A 56 1.84 -1.96 2.08
CA THR A 56 2.92 -1.03 1.77
C THR A 56 3.08 -0.81 0.27
N ASP A 57 3.09 -1.89 -0.50
CA ASP A 57 3.25 -1.80 -1.95
C ASP A 57 2.10 -1.03 -2.61
N GLU A 58 0.88 -1.27 -2.17
CA GLU A 58 -0.28 -0.57 -2.73
C GLU A 58 -0.25 0.92 -2.37
N ARG A 59 0.15 1.25 -1.13
CA ARG A 59 0.32 2.64 -0.72
C ARG A 59 1.39 3.35 -1.54
N LEU A 60 2.51 2.68 -1.81
CA LEU A 60 3.58 3.24 -2.64
C LEU A 60 3.11 3.47 -4.07
N LYS A 61 2.39 2.53 -4.65
CA LYS A 61 1.83 2.69 -6.00
C LYS A 61 0.89 3.88 -6.07
N GLN A 62 0.04 4.03 -5.07
CA GLN A 62 -0.88 5.16 -4.99
C GLN A 62 -0.11 6.48 -4.90
N SER A 63 0.96 6.51 -4.10
CA SER A 63 1.77 7.73 -3.97
C SER A 63 2.41 8.13 -5.29
N ARG A 64 2.90 7.17 -6.07
CA ARG A 64 3.47 7.46 -7.39
C ARG A 64 2.41 8.01 -8.34
N ARG A 65 1.22 7.45 -8.30
CA ARG A 65 0.10 7.94 -9.12
C ARG A 65 -0.23 9.39 -8.78
N LEU A 66 -0.33 9.71 -7.49
CA LEU A 66 -0.62 11.07 -7.04
C LEU A 66 0.47 12.05 -7.42
N MET A 67 1.72 11.63 -7.41
CA MET A 67 2.82 12.48 -7.88
C MET A 67 2.63 12.90 -9.33
N ARG A 68 2.14 11.99 -10.18
CA ARG A 68 1.91 12.30 -11.59
C ARG A 68 0.66 13.14 -11.80
N GLU A 69 -0.40 12.83 -11.06
CA GLU A 69 -1.69 13.50 -11.22
C GLU A 69 -1.74 14.88 -10.56
N ALA A 70 -0.94 15.07 -9.51
CA ALA A 70 -0.93 16.32 -8.74
C ALA A 70 0.53 16.76 -8.47
N PRO A 71 1.24 17.20 -9.54
CA PRO A 71 2.68 17.49 -9.42
C PRO A 71 3.00 18.63 -8.47
N GLU A 72 2.04 19.48 -8.16
CA GLU A 72 2.22 20.61 -7.24
C GLU A 72 2.03 20.25 -5.77
N ARG A 73 1.50 19.05 -5.49
CA ARG A 73 1.26 18.66 -4.08
C ARG A 73 2.57 18.34 -3.38
N LEU A 74 2.63 18.70 -2.10
CA LEU A 74 3.79 18.36 -1.28
C LEU A 74 3.91 16.85 -1.09
N ILE A 75 5.13 16.35 -1.09
CA ILE A 75 5.40 14.92 -0.86
C ILE A 75 4.80 14.47 0.48
N ALA A 76 4.92 15.30 1.52
CA ALA A 76 4.36 14.98 2.84
C ALA A 76 2.84 14.80 2.78
N ASP A 77 2.15 15.63 2.01
CA ASP A 77 0.70 15.53 1.87
C ASP A 77 0.30 14.28 1.08
N ILE A 78 1.05 13.95 0.06
CA ILE A 78 0.83 12.73 -0.71
C ILE A 78 1.00 11.51 0.18
N ALA A 79 2.07 11.45 0.97
CA ALA A 79 2.31 10.33 1.87
C ALA A 79 1.17 10.14 2.86
N ALA A 80 0.72 11.22 3.48
CA ALA A 80 -0.41 11.18 4.41
C ALA A 80 -1.69 10.72 3.74
N SER A 81 -1.95 11.20 2.53
CA SER A 81 -3.14 10.80 1.74
C SER A 81 -3.14 9.31 1.41
N CYS A 82 -1.97 8.69 1.36
CA CYS A 82 -1.85 7.27 1.06
C CYS A 82 -1.87 6.36 2.29
N GLY A 83 -2.04 6.95 3.49
CA GLY A 83 -2.15 6.17 4.71
C GLY A 83 -0.87 6.02 5.52
N PHE A 84 0.21 6.70 5.13
CA PHE A 84 1.45 6.67 5.91
C PHE A 84 1.33 7.58 7.12
N GLU A 85 1.53 7.04 8.31
CA GLU A 85 1.50 7.82 9.55
C GLU A 85 2.75 8.68 9.72
N SER A 86 3.87 8.24 9.15
CA SER A 86 5.16 8.87 9.33
C SER A 86 5.81 9.12 7.99
N LEU A 87 6.24 10.36 7.78
CA LEU A 87 6.99 10.73 6.58
C LEU A 87 8.32 9.98 6.52
N ALA A 88 8.95 9.75 7.67
CA ALA A 88 10.20 9.01 7.74
C ALA A 88 10.02 7.56 7.26
N THR A 89 8.93 6.91 7.68
CA THR A 89 8.62 5.56 7.21
C THR A 89 8.38 5.56 5.71
N TYR A 90 7.64 6.54 5.20
CA TYR A 90 7.38 6.66 3.77
C TYR A 90 8.69 6.75 2.98
N TYR A 91 9.60 7.63 3.40
CA TYR A 91 10.89 7.79 2.72
C TYR A 91 11.68 6.48 2.75
N ARG A 92 11.70 5.80 3.89
CA ARG A 92 12.44 4.55 4.05
C ARG A 92 11.92 3.45 3.13
N VAL A 93 10.61 3.22 3.13
CA VAL A 93 10.04 2.14 2.32
C VAL A 93 10.03 2.50 0.83
N PHE A 94 9.88 3.79 0.49
CA PHE A 94 9.96 4.23 -0.90
C PHE A 94 11.37 3.99 -1.46
N ASN A 95 12.39 4.40 -0.71
CA ASN A 95 13.77 4.20 -1.12
C ASN A 95 14.10 2.71 -1.26
N ALA A 96 13.65 1.90 -0.32
CA ALA A 96 13.87 0.46 -0.39
C ALA A 96 13.22 -0.17 -1.64
N ALA A 97 12.05 0.31 -2.02
CA ALA A 97 11.32 -0.24 -3.17
C ALA A 97 11.83 0.27 -4.51
N TYR A 98 12.23 1.53 -4.59
CA TYR A 98 12.54 2.17 -5.88
C TYR A 98 13.96 2.69 -6.02
N GLY A 99 14.79 2.55 -4.99
CA GLY A 99 16.19 2.91 -5.05
C GLY A 99 16.47 4.40 -5.05
N MET A 100 15.50 5.24 -4.74
CA MET A 100 15.67 6.69 -4.68
C MET A 100 14.62 7.33 -3.79
N ALA A 101 14.85 8.56 -3.39
CA ALA A 101 13.90 9.30 -2.59
C ALA A 101 12.68 9.73 -3.43
N PRO A 102 11.52 9.95 -2.79
CA PRO A 102 10.31 10.37 -3.51
C PRO A 102 10.49 11.63 -4.36
N GLY A 103 11.19 12.63 -3.83
CA GLY A 103 11.44 13.88 -4.56
C GLY A 103 12.25 13.67 -5.83
N ASP A 104 13.26 12.82 -5.75
CA ASP A 104 14.10 12.48 -6.91
C ASP A 104 13.30 11.71 -7.94
N PHE A 105 12.46 10.80 -7.50
CA PHE A 105 11.57 10.06 -8.37
C PHE A 105 10.64 11.01 -9.13
N ARG A 106 10.04 11.96 -8.41
CA ARG A 106 9.14 12.96 -9.01
C ARG A 106 9.88 13.80 -10.04
N ALA A 107 11.09 14.24 -9.72
CA ALA A 107 11.89 15.06 -10.63
C ALA A 107 12.20 14.31 -11.92
N ARG A 108 12.56 13.05 -11.84
CA ARG A 108 12.85 12.23 -13.01
C ARG A 108 11.61 12.03 -13.86
N ALA A 109 10.47 11.80 -13.25
CA ALA A 109 9.21 11.62 -13.97
C ALA A 109 8.81 12.88 -14.74
N SER A 110 9.15 14.05 -14.21
CA SER A 110 8.87 15.33 -14.88
C SER A 110 9.84 15.63 -16.02
N ASP A 111 11.06 15.16 -15.94
CA ASP A 111 12.14 15.59 -16.83
C ASP A 111 12.18 14.87 -18.16
N GLY A 112 11.66 13.72 -18.29
CA GLY A 112 11.96 12.95 -19.46
C GLY A 112 10.81 12.27 -20.11
N LEU A 113 9.74 12.52 -19.60
CA LEU A 113 8.71 11.60 -19.92
C LEU A 113 7.40 12.31 -20.15
#